data_97cf699973b3e0b516f31e1a2680c4f8
#
_entry.id   97cf699973b3e0b516f31e1a2680c4f8
#
_cell.length_a   1.000
_cell.length_b   1.000
_cell.length_c   1.000
_cell.angle_alpha   90.00
_cell.angle_beta   90.00
_cell.angle_gamma   90.00
#
_symmetry.space_group_name_H-M   'P 1'
#
loop_
_entity.id
_entity.type
_entity.pdbx_description
1 polymer ?
#
loop_
_entity_poly.entity_id
_entity_poly.type
_entity_poly.pdbx_seq_one_letter_code
_entity_poly.pdbx_strand_id
1 'polypeptide(L)'
;MSPETAEAKQNSTSKHVNVPGKPEGWVPAGDLQEVISLEEMQKLPKETIFMTGSEAARESIRRANVDMAIAYPITPQSETMQQAGYLFDEGYIKDYYRAEEEIGTMSAISGASRAGVRSLTATSGPGLMRGMEALASWPGARVPIVMLNMCRVINTPLAIQPDNAEISFLLNTGMLVLHAENQQDFFDWPLIAFMVSEEVCLLYTSPSPRD
;
A
#
# COMPACT_ATOMS: atom_id res chain seq x y z
N MET A 1 -24.75 -40.38 -11.03
CA MET A 1 -24.18 -39.20 -10.33
C MET A 1 -25.35 -38.53 -9.64
N SER A 2 -25.41 -38.62 -8.32
CA SER A 2 -26.56 -38.20 -7.54
C SER A 2 -26.52 -36.70 -7.25
N PRO A 3 -27.68 -36.05 -7.06
CA PRO A 3 -27.79 -34.61 -6.84
C PRO A 3 -27.24 -34.12 -5.49
N GLU A 4 -26.80 -34.99 -4.61
CA GLU A 4 -26.37 -34.66 -3.25
C GLU A 4 -24.97 -33.95 -3.16
N THR A 5 -24.20 -33.93 -4.23
CA THR A 5 -22.88 -33.31 -4.23
C THR A 5 -22.88 -31.81 -4.59
N ALA A 6 -24.02 -31.27 -5.02
CA ALA A 6 -24.14 -29.87 -5.39
C ALA A 6 -24.61 -28.97 -4.22
N GLU A 7 -25.32 -29.51 -3.25
CA GLU A 7 -25.87 -28.75 -2.11
C GLU A 7 -24.88 -28.54 -0.95
N ALA A 8 -23.81 -29.34 -0.87
CA ALA A 8 -22.84 -29.23 0.20
C ALA A 8 -21.85 -28.05 0.05
N LYS A 9 -21.84 -27.35 -1.09
CA LYS A 9 -20.96 -26.18 -1.34
C LYS A 9 -21.61 -24.81 -1.14
N GLN A 10 -22.89 -24.76 -0.74
CA GLN A 10 -23.58 -23.46 -0.58
C GLN A 10 -23.79 -23.02 0.87
N ASN A 11 -23.24 -23.70 1.87
CA ASN A 11 -23.46 -23.37 3.28
C ASN A 11 -22.22 -22.90 4.05
N SER A 12 -21.25 -22.26 3.38
CA SER A 12 -20.36 -21.34 4.09
C SER A 12 -20.97 -19.93 3.99
N THR A 13 -22.01 -19.69 4.74
CA THR A 13 -22.51 -18.34 4.98
C THR A 13 -21.47 -17.61 5.81
N SER A 14 -20.46 -16.99 5.15
CA SER A 14 -19.75 -15.87 5.74
C SER A 14 -20.83 -14.87 6.16
N LYS A 15 -20.94 -14.64 7.46
CA LYS A 15 -21.81 -13.59 7.99
C LYS A 15 -21.23 -12.28 7.49
N HIS A 16 -21.72 -11.78 6.37
CA HIS A 16 -21.39 -10.45 5.89
C HIS A 16 -21.85 -9.46 6.93
N VAL A 17 -20.92 -8.98 7.74
CA VAL A 17 -21.18 -7.89 8.66
C VAL A 17 -21.23 -6.63 7.79
N ASN A 18 -22.42 -6.01 7.73
CA ASN A 18 -22.56 -4.75 7.04
C ASN A 18 -21.82 -3.66 7.84
N VAL A 19 -20.60 -3.33 7.41
CA VAL A 19 -19.79 -2.29 8.03
C VAL A 19 -20.18 -0.96 7.41
N PRO A 20 -20.68 0.03 8.18
CA PRO A 20 -21.04 1.32 7.64
C PRO A 20 -19.86 1.95 6.87
N GLY A 21 -20.13 2.43 5.64
CA GLY A 21 -19.12 3.05 4.78
C GLY A 21 -18.25 2.09 3.97
N LYS A 22 -18.56 0.80 3.98
CA LYS A 22 -17.88 -0.19 3.12
C LYS A 22 -18.83 -0.74 2.05
N PRO A 23 -18.30 -1.10 0.86
CA PRO A 23 -19.10 -1.71 -0.21
C PRO A 23 -19.76 -3.01 0.25
N GLU A 24 -20.88 -3.35 -0.40
CA GLU A 24 -21.53 -4.65 -0.17
C GLU A 24 -20.55 -5.79 -0.49
N GLY A 25 -20.42 -6.73 0.45
CA GLY A 25 -19.46 -7.84 0.32
C GLY A 25 -18.06 -7.55 0.82
N TRP A 26 -17.82 -6.38 1.41
CA TRP A 26 -16.55 -6.11 2.08
C TRP A 26 -16.41 -7.01 3.32
N VAL A 27 -15.23 -7.65 3.44
CA VAL A 27 -14.87 -8.54 4.55
C VAL A 27 -13.63 -7.98 5.24
N PRO A 28 -13.62 -7.84 6.58
CA PRO A 28 -12.43 -7.47 7.33
C PRO A 28 -11.27 -8.44 7.04
N ALA A 29 -10.04 -7.97 7.03
CA ALA A 29 -8.86 -8.79 6.73
C ALA A 29 -8.72 -10.01 7.65
N GLY A 30 -9.21 -9.93 8.89
CA GLY A 30 -9.21 -11.05 9.84
C GLY A 30 -10.18 -12.19 9.53
N ASP A 31 -11.17 -11.93 8.66
CA ASP A 31 -12.18 -12.93 8.27
C ASP A 31 -11.87 -13.59 6.91
N LEU A 32 -10.77 -13.20 6.26
CA LEU A 32 -10.28 -13.79 5.00
C LEU A 32 -9.56 -15.14 5.23
N GLN A 33 -9.97 -15.91 6.21
CA GLN A 33 -9.30 -17.13 6.63
C GLN A 33 -9.80 -18.40 5.91
N GLU A 34 -9.83 -18.43 4.60
CA GLU A 34 -9.46 -19.67 3.92
C GLU A 34 -8.06 -19.47 3.35
N VAL A 35 -7.07 -19.87 4.12
CA VAL A 35 -5.70 -19.98 3.63
C VAL A 35 -5.70 -21.07 2.59
N ILE A 36 -5.81 -20.69 1.33
CA ILE A 36 -5.66 -21.62 0.22
C ILE A 36 -4.23 -22.17 0.27
N SER A 37 -4.10 -23.48 0.18
CA SER A 37 -2.78 -24.11 0.12
C SER A 37 -2.00 -23.64 -1.11
N LEU A 38 -0.66 -23.69 -1.06
CA LEU A 38 0.18 -23.37 -2.21
C LEU A 38 -0.21 -24.17 -3.45
N GLU A 39 -0.64 -25.42 -3.30
CA GLU A 39 -1.08 -26.28 -4.41
C GLU A 39 -2.40 -25.77 -5.01
N GLU A 40 -3.31 -25.28 -4.21
CA GLU A 40 -4.58 -24.68 -4.66
C GLU A 40 -4.31 -23.34 -5.35
N MET A 41 -3.42 -22.50 -4.81
CA MET A 41 -3.00 -21.25 -5.45
C MET A 41 -2.40 -21.48 -6.84
N GLN A 42 -1.61 -22.55 -7.02
CA GLN A 42 -1.04 -22.91 -8.32
C GLN A 42 -2.07 -23.35 -9.36
N LYS A 43 -3.24 -23.83 -8.91
CA LYS A 43 -4.36 -24.24 -9.77
C LYS A 43 -5.33 -23.12 -10.12
N LEU A 44 -5.19 -21.94 -9.48
CA LEU A 44 -6.01 -20.80 -9.84
C LEU A 44 -5.71 -20.35 -11.27
N PRO A 45 -6.74 -19.89 -12.01
CA PRO A 45 -6.51 -19.32 -13.34
C PRO A 45 -5.54 -18.15 -13.22
N LYS A 46 -4.49 -18.18 -14.04
CA LYS A 46 -3.56 -17.06 -14.17
C LYS A 46 -4.13 -16.13 -15.22
N GLU A 47 -4.56 -14.97 -14.78
CA GLU A 47 -5.01 -13.90 -15.66
C GLU A 47 -3.90 -12.87 -15.78
N THR A 48 -3.58 -12.51 -17.03
CA THR A 48 -2.66 -11.40 -17.30
C THR A 48 -3.48 -10.16 -17.59
N ILE A 49 -3.32 -9.14 -16.75
CA ILE A 49 -4.02 -7.86 -16.89
C ILE A 49 -3.00 -6.80 -17.30
N PHE A 50 -3.34 -6.00 -18.29
CA PHE A 50 -2.54 -4.85 -18.66
C PHE A 50 -2.95 -3.64 -17.82
N MET A 51 -2.00 -3.07 -17.05
CA MET A 51 -2.25 -1.93 -16.17
C MET A 51 -0.99 -1.07 -16.00
N THR A 52 -1.19 0.18 -15.63
CA THR A 52 -0.11 1.07 -15.23
C THR A 52 0.39 0.73 -13.82
N GLY A 53 1.56 1.25 -13.42
CA GLY A 53 2.06 1.09 -12.05
C GLY A 53 1.12 1.67 -11.00
N SER A 54 0.49 2.81 -11.29
CA SER A 54 -0.49 3.44 -10.38
C SER A 54 -1.76 2.60 -10.21
N GLU A 55 -2.24 1.94 -11.26
CA GLU A 55 -3.36 1.00 -11.19
C GLU A 55 -2.99 -0.28 -10.43
N ALA A 56 -1.78 -0.78 -10.63
CA ALA A 56 -1.26 -1.92 -9.86
C ALA A 56 -1.16 -1.58 -8.36
N ALA A 57 -0.66 -0.40 -8.02
CA ALA A 57 -0.64 0.10 -6.64
C ALA A 57 -2.05 0.24 -6.06
N ARG A 58 -3.03 0.75 -6.84
CA ARG A 58 -4.44 0.83 -6.42
C ARG A 58 -4.99 -0.54 -6.01
N GLU A 59 -4.80 -1.54 -6.85
CA GLU A 59 -5.29 -2.89 -6.58
C GLU A 59 -4.58 -3.50 -5.35
N SER A 60 -3.29 -3.25 -5.18
CA SER A 60 -2.53 -3.64 -4.01
C SER A 60 -3.07 -2.97 -2.73
N ILE A 61 -3.27 -1.66 -2.75
CA ILE A 61 -3.83 -0.89 -1.62
C ILE A 61 -5.21 -1.43 -1.23
N ARG A 62 -6.06 -1.71 -2.22
CA ARG A 62 -7.39 -2.28 -2.01
C ARG A 62 -7.31 -3.63 -1.30
N ARG A 63 -6.43 -4.52 -1.75
CA ARG A 63 -6.24 -5.87 -1.18
C ARG A 63 -5.53 -5.85 0.18
N ALA A 64 -4.65 -4.87 0.40
CA ALA A 64 -3.99 -4.69 1.69
C ALA A 64 -4.95 -4.23 2.80
N ASN A 65 -6.19 -3.89 2.45
CA ASN A 65 -7.19 -3.41 3.40
C ASN A 65 -6.68 -2.22 4.23
N VAL A 66 -6.14 -1.22 3.53
CA VAL A 66 -5.61 0.00 4.15
C VAL A 66 -6.75 0.78 4.80
N ASP A 67 -6.57 1.19 6.05
CA ASP A 67 -7.55 1.99 6.76
C ASP A 67 -7.45 3.47 6.40
N MET A 68 -6.24 4.00 6.32
CA MET A 68 -6.00 5.42 6.11
C MET A 68 -4.86 5.65 5.12
N ALA A 69 -5.07 6.57 4.18
CA ALA A 69 -4.04 7.05 3.28
C ALA A 69 -3.86 8.57 3.45
N ILE A 70 -2.62 8.99 3.67
CA ILE A 70 -2.26 10.41 3.82
C ILE A 70 -1.14 10.73 2.85
N ALA A 71 -1.29 11.80 2.07
CA ALA A 71 -0.20 12.27 1.20
C ALA A 71 -0.28 13.76 0.91
N TYR A 72 0.87 14.31 0.50
CA TYR A 72 0.97 15.59 -0.17
C TYR A 72 1.30 15.35 -1.65
N PRO A 73 0.59 16.01 -2.60
CA PRO A 73 0.78 15.72 -4.02
C PRO A 73 2.14 16.18 -4.53
N ILE A 74 2.84 15.25 -5.17
CA ILE A 74 4.09 15.51 -5.89
C ILE A 74 4.20 14.56 -7.09
N THR A 75 4.61 15.06 -8.26
CA THR A 75 4.80 14.23 -9.46
C THR A 75 6.00 13.30 -9.29
N PRO A 76 5.92 11.99 -9.69
CA PRO A 76 4.78 11.29 -10.30
C PRO A 76 3.81 10.64 -9.30
N GLN A 77 4.03 10.75 -8.00
CA GLN A 77 3.24 10.11 -6.94
C GLN A 77 1.75 10.53 -6.94
N SER A 78 1.42 11.73 -7.42
CA SER A 78 0.05 12.26 -7.37
C SER A 78 -0.97 11.34 -8.02
N GLU A 79 -0.58 10.63 -9.09
CA GLU A 79 -1.47 9.69 -9.79
C GLU A 79 -1.82 8.50 -8.89
N THR A 80 -0.84 7.91 -8.21
CA THR A 80 -1.06 6.80 -7.27
C THR A 80 -1.97 7.21 -6.12
N MET A 81 -1.78 8.41 -5.56
CA MET A 81 -2.64 8.87 -4.48
C MET A 81 -4.04 9.30 -4.96
N GLN A 82 -4.18 9.68 -6.21
CA GLN A 82 -5.50 9.85 -6.82
C GLN A 82 -6.24 8.51 -6.88
N GLN A 83 -5.55 7.42 -7.22
CA GLN A 83 -6.13 6.09 -7.17
C GLN A 83 -6.55 5.69 -5.74
N ALA A 84 -5.78 6.06 -4.72
CA ALA A 84 -6.19 5.85 -3.32
C ALA A 84 -7.42 6.70 -2.96
N GLY A 85 -7.54 7.91 -3.50
CA GLY A 85 -8.73 8.75 -3.36
C GLY A 85 -9.99 8.09 -3.94
N TYR A 86 -9.89 7.47 -5.10
CA TYR A 86 -11.01 6.69 -5.67
C TYR A 86 -11.39 5.50 -4.78
N LEU A 87 -10.43 4.82 -4.18
CA LEU A 87 -10.72 3.75 -3.22
C LEU A 87 -11.43 4.26 -1.95
N PHE A 88 -11.13 5.48 -1.54
CA PHE A 88 -11.87 6.14 -0.45
C PHE A 88 -13.31 6.44 -0.88
N ASP A 89 -13.54 7.01 -2.05
CA ASP A 89 -14.88 7.29 -2.58
C ASP A 89 -15.70 6.00 -2.76
N GLU A 90 -15.05 4.90 -3.12
CA GLU A 90 -15.64 3.57 -3.25
C GLU A 90 -15.83 2.86 -1.89
N GLY A 91 -15.36 3.43 -0.78
CA GLY A 91 -15.50 2.90 0.57
C GLY A 91 -14.52 1.78 0.95
N TYR A 92 -13.45 1.54 0.18
CA TYR A 92 -12.39 0.59 0.53
C TYR A 92 -11.40 1.14 1.55
N ILE A 93 -11.16 2.44 1.56
CA ILE A 93 -10.34 3.15 2.55
C ILE A 93 -11.28 3.92 3.46
N LYS A 94 -11.05 3.90 4.78
CA LYS A 94 -11.91 4.59 5.75
C LYS A 94 -11.67 6.09 5.77
N ASP A 95 -10.40 6.48 5.68
CA ASP A 95 -9.98 7.87 5.74
C ASP A 95 -8.93 8.17 4.67
N TYR A 96 -9.12 9.28 3.98
CA TYR A 96 -8.18 9.82 3.02
C TYR A 96 -7.92 11.28 3.32
N TYR A 97 -6.68 11.62 3.61
CA TYR A 97 -6.30 12.96 3.97
C TYR A 97 -5.20 13.51 3.07
N ARG A 98 -5.45 14.68 2.50
CA ARG A 98 -4.47 15.43 1.75
C ARG A 98 -3.82 16.47 2.66
N ALA A 99 -2.57 16.24 3.03
CA ALA A 99 -1.81 17.13 3.88
C ALA A 99 -1.39 18.41 3.16
N GLU A 100 -0.93 19.41 3.89
CA GLU A 100 -0.46 20.68 3.33
C GLU A 100 1.02 20.63 2.92
N GLU A 101 1.79 19.67 3.50
CA GLU A 101 3.21 19.46 3.18
C GLU A 101 3.68 18.05 3.59
N GLU A 102 4.90 17.67 3.18
CA GLU A 102 5.42 16.32 3.39
C GLU A 102 5.79 16.07 4.86
N ILE A 103 6.33 17.04 5.59
CA ILE A 103 6.62 16.87 7.03
C ILE A 103 5.33 16.60 7.81
N GLY A 104 4.29 17.36 7.51
CA GLY A 104 2.95 17.15 8.07
C GLY A 104 2.39 15.76 7.73
N THR A 105 2.55 15.34 6.48
CA THR A 105 2.18 14.00 6.00
C THR A 105 2.87 12.91 6.84
N MET A 106 4.20 12.96 6.93
CA MET A 106 5.00 11.94 7.63
C MET A 106 4.69 11.90 9.13
N SER A 107 4.43 13.04 9.73
CA SER A 107 4.04 13.14 11.14
C SER A 107 2.65 12.59 11.40
N ALA A 108 1.69 12.94 10.54
CA ALA A 108 0.29 12.49 10.67
C ALA A 108 0.16 10.98 10.49
N ILE A 109 0.83 10.42 9.48
CA ILE A 109 0.80 8.97 9.24
C ILE A 109 1.46 8.18 10.39
N SER A 110 2.51 8.74 11.00
CA SER A 110 3.13 8.15 12.20
C SER A 110 2.15 8.14 13.38
N GLY A 111 1.40 9.21 13.57
CA GLY A 111 0.34 9.29 14.57
C GLY A 111 -0.76 8.26 14.36
N ALA A 112 -1.25 8.14 13.12
CA ALA A 112 -2.28 7.17 12.74
C ALA A 112 -1.81 5.73 12.99
N SER A 113 -0.60 5.38 12.57
CA SER A 113 -0.03 4.05 12.80
C SER A 113 0.12 3.72 14.28
N ARG A 114 0.54 4.68 15.11
CA ARG A 114 0.62 4.51 16.58
C ARG A 114 -0.75 4.31 17.23
N ALA A 115 -1.79 4.83 16.60
CA ALA A 115 -3.18 4.59 17.02
C ALA A 115 -3.73 3.23 16.56
N GLY A 116 -2.93 2.39 15.92
CA GLY A 116 -3.32 1.06 15.44
C GLY A 116 -4.04 1.08 14.09
N VAL A 117 -3.92 2.16 13.34
CA VAL A 117 -4.53 2.30 12.00
C VAL A 117 -3.55 1.78 10.95
N ARG A 118 -4.00 0.88 10.06
CA ARG A 118 -3.21 0.42 8.92
C ARG A 118 -3.05 1.55 7.92
N SER A 119 -1.86 2.12 7.90
CA SER A 119 -1.59 3.43 7.32
C SER A 119 -0.68 3.35 6.10
N LEU A 120 -1.03 4.07 5.05
CA LEU A 120 -0.25 4.19 3.82
C LEU A 120 0.04 5.66 3.51
N THR A 121 1.24 5.91 3.06
CA THR A 121 1.60 7.20 2.45
C THR A 121 2.35 6.98 1.14
N ALA A 122 2.47 8.03 0.36
CA ALA A 122 3.31 8.02 -0.83
C ALA A 122 3.98 9.38 -1.01
N THR A 123 5.19 9.37 -1.58
CA THR A 123 5.96 10.56 -1.87
C THR A 123 6.88 10.36 -3.07
N SER A 124 7.73 11.32 -3.37
CA SER A 124 8.70 11.28 -4.45
C SER A 124 9.80 12.31 -4.20
N GLY A 125 11.01 12.04 -4.63
CA GLY A 125 12.14 12.96 -4.76
C GLY A 125 12.28 14.04 -3.70
N PRO A 126 12.02 15.28 -4.06
CA PRO A 126 12.11 16.41 -3.13
C PRO A 126 11.18 16.29 -1.93
N GLY A 127 10.00 15.66 -2.10
CA GLY A 127 9.07 15.42 -1.01
C GLY A 127 9.60 14.44 0.02
N LEU A 128 10.31 13.39 -0.42
CA LEU A 128 11.03 12.50 0.49
C LEU A 128 12.04 13.26 1.32
N MET A 129 12.85 14.11 0.67
CA MET A 129 13.87 14.91 1.37
C MET A 129 13.24 15.88 2.36
N ARG A 130 12.13 16.52 2.00
CA ARG A 130 11.41 17.44 2.89
C ARG A 130 10.80 16.71 4.10
N GLY A 131 10.32 15.49 3.93
CA GLY A 131 9.76 14.67 5.00
C GLY A 131 10.77 13.90 5.84
N MET A 132 12.06 13.95 5.48
CA MET A 132 13.11 13.08 6.04
C MET A 132 13.26 13.21 7.56
N GLU A 133 13.10 14.39 8.13
CA GLU A 133 13.20 14.61 9.58
C GLU A 133 12.19 13.76 10.34
N ALA A 134 10.93 13.78 9.93
CA ALA A 134 9.89 12.97 10.56
C ALA A 134 10.06 11.48 10.25
N LEU A 135 10.33 11.15 8.99
CA LEU A 135 10.51 9.80 8.49
C LEU A 135 11.65 9.06 9.18
N ALA A 136 12.80 9.70 9.42
CA ALA A 136 13.94 9.09 10.09
C ALA A 136 13.64 8.64 11.54
N SER A 137 12.58 9.15 12.15
CA SER A 137 12.14 8.72 13.48
C SER A 137 11.35 7.40 13.49
N TRP A 138 10.81 6.99 12.36
CA TRP A 138 9.88 5.86 12.27
C TRP A 138 10.52 4.51 12.65
N PRO A 139 11.72 4.14 12.16
CA PRO A 139 12.33 2.86 12.52
C PRO A 139 12.59 2.76 14.01
N GLY A 140 13.08 3.84 14.64
CA GLY A 140 13.27 3.89 16.08
C GLY A 140 11.97 3.80 16.87
N ALA A 141 10.89 4.32 16.34
CA ALA A 141 9.55 4.26 16.93
C ALA A 141 8.84 2.91 16.69
N ARG A 142 9.37 2.08 15.79
CA ARG A 142 8.82 0.76 15.41
C ARG A 142 7.34 0.83 15.01
N VAL A 143 7.00 1.77 14.13
CA VAL A 143 5.63 1.93 13.62
C VAL A 143 5.47 1.22 12.29
N PRO A 144 4.45 0.33 12.13
CA PRO A 144 4.18 -0.35 10.87
C PRO A 144 3.47 0.61 9.90
N ILE A 145 4.26 1.24 9.04
CA ILE A 145 3.77 2.13 7.99
C ILE A 145 4.29 1.61 6.65
N VAL A 146 3.49 1.65 5.61
CA VAL A 146 3.96 1.43 4.25
C VAL A 146 4.01 2.76 3.50
N MET A 147 5.16 3.04 2.89
CA MET A 147 5.36 4.22 2.07
C MET A 147 5.72 3.81 0.64
N LEU A 148 4.96 4.30 -0.32
CA LEU A 148 5.26 4.16 -1.74
C LEU A 148 6.10 5.36 -2.17
N ASN A 149 7.37 5.13 -2.50
CA ASN A 149 8.25 6.17 -3.00
C ASN A 149 8.36 6.07 -4.52
N MET A 150 7.79 7.02 -5.23
CA MET A 150 7.87 7.12 -6.69
C MET A 150 9.15 7.84 -7.06
N CYS A 151 10.24 7.09 -7.23
CA CYS A 151 11.57 7.63 -7.40
C CYS A 151 11.70 8.58 -8.59
N ARG A 152 12.23 9.76 -8.34
CA ARG A 152 12.61 10.72 -9.37
C ARG A 152 13.85 11.50 -8.95
N VAL A 153 14.43 12.29 -9.86
CA VAL A 153 15.52 13.23 -9.55
C VAL A 153 15.12 14.10 -8.36
N ILE A 154 16.00 14.17 -7.36
CA ILE A 154 15.71 14.91 -6.12
C ILE A 154 15.56 16.39 -6.39
N ASN A 155 16.54 17.02 -7.06
CA ASN A 155 16.48 18.46 -7.34
C ASN A 155 17.33 18.92 -8.54
N THR A 156 18.46 18.30 -8.81
CA THR A 156 19.38 18.75 -9.87
C THR A 156 19.77 17.60 -10.78
N PRO A 157 19.48 17.68 -12.10
CA PRO A 157 18.74 18.75 -12.77
C PRO A 157 17.27 18.79 -12.35
N LEU A 158 16.62 19.95 -12.47
CA LEU A 158 15.18 20.06 -12.22
C LEU A 158 14.42 19.23 -13.27
N ALA A 159 14.04 18.04 -12.92
CA ALA A 159 13.35 17.09 -13.78
C ALA A 159 12.41 16.19 -12.98
N ILE A 160 11.47 15.60 -13.68
CA ILE A 160 10.56 14.57 -13.14
C ILE A 160 10.95 13.17 -13.62
N GLN A 161 12.13 13.07 -14.23
CA GLN A 161 12.62 11.80 -14.77
C GLN A 161 12.93 10.82 -13.65
N PRO A 162 12.71 9.51 -13.88
CA PRO A 162 13.06 8.47 -12.91
C PRO A 162 14.52 8.53 -12.51
N ASP A 163 14.78 8.40 -11.22
CA ASP A 163 16.11 8.32 -10.63
C ASP A 163 16.03 7.49 -9.34
N ASN A 164 17.13 6.83 -8.98
CA ASN A 164 17.20 6.00 -7.79
C ASN A 164 18.09 6.59 -6.68
N ALA A 165 18.52 7.84 -6.80
CA ALA A 165 19.38 8.49 -5.80
C ALA A 165 18.71 8.54 -4.41
N GLU A 166 17.39 8.63 -4.37
CA GLU A 166 16.59 8.63 -3.12
C GLU A 166 16.82 7.40 -2.27
N ILE A 167 17.06 6.23 -2.88
CA ILE A 167 17.27 4.96 -2.18
C ILE A 167 18.45 5.05 -1.21
N SER A 168 19.52 5.73 -1.61
CA SER A 168 20.72 5.88 -0.77
C SER A 168 20.43 6.61 0.55
N PHE A 169 19.47 7.55 0.55
CA PHE A 169 19.07 8.24 1.77
C PHE A 169 18.22 7.33 2.66
N LEU A 170 17.35 6.51 2.07
CA LEU A 170 16.50 5.59 2.81
C LEU A 170 17.29 4.47 3.47
N LEU A 171 18.31 3.94 2.82
CA LEU A 171 19.15 2.85 3.35
C LEU A 171 19.83 3.20 4.69
N ASN A 172 20.09 4.48 4.93
CA ASN A 172 20.73 4.93 6.18
C ASN A 172 19.74 5.21 7.31
N THR A 173 18.43 5.08 7.07
CA THR A 173 17.42 5.32 8.11
C THR A 173 17.13 4.10 8.98
N GLY A 174 17.51 2.92 8.55
CA GLY A 174 17.14 1.65 9.18
C GLY A 174 15.79 1.10 8.72
N MET A 175 15.19 1.71 7.71
CA MET A 175 13.99 1.19 7.06
C MET A 175 14.30 0.00 6.16
N LEU A 176 13.33 -0.89 6.02
CA LEU A 176 13.37 -1.92 4.98
C LEU A 176 12.93 -1.30 3.65
N VAL A 177 13.70 -1.54 2.60
CA VAL A 177 13.43 -0.99 1.28
C VAL A 177 13.25 -2.13 0.29
N LEU A 178 12.07 -2.20 -0.32
CA LEU A 178 11.76 -3.12 -1.41
C LEU A 178 11.81 -2.34 -2.73
N HIS A 179 12.57 -2.83 -3.69
CA HIS A 179 12.72 -2.20 -4.99
C HIS A 179 11.84 -2.88 -6.03
N ALA A 180 10.87 -2.14 -6.59
CA ALA A 180 10.02 -2.62 -7.66
C ALA A 180 10.69 -2.39 -9.02
N GLU A 181 10.72 -3.40 -9.87
CA GLU A 181 11.30 -3.34 -11.21
C GLU A 181 10.24 -3.31 -12.32
N ASN A 182 9.01 -3.72 -11.99
CA ASN A 182 7.91 -3.84 -12.94
C ASN A 182 6.55 -3.68 -12.25
N GLN A 183 5.46 -3.70 -13.01
CA GLN A 183 4.10 -3.50 -12.51
C GLN A 183 3.64 -4.63 -11.57
N GLN A 184 4.14 -5.86 -11.77
CA GLN A 184 3.83 -6.97 -10.87
C GLN A 184 4.44 -6.74 -9.48
N ASP A 185 5.69 -6.28 -9.43
CA ASP A 185 6.32 -5.91 -8.16
C ASP A 185 5.56 -4.76 -7.48
N PHE A 186 5.05 -3.81 -8.27
CA PHE A 186 4.27 -2.69 -7.75
C PHE A 186 2.93 -3.13 -7.15
N PHE A 187 2.44 -4.27 -7.57
CA PHE A 187 1.30 -4.95 -6.97
C PHE A 187 1.70 -5.77 -5.73
N ASP A 188 2.76 -6.56 -5.82
CA ASP A 188 3.13 -7.53 -4.78
C ASP A 188 3.82 -6.88 -3.58
N TRP A 189 4.76 -5.95 -3.80
CA TRP A 189 5.56 -5.36 -2.72
C TRP A 189 4.77 -4.62 -1.67
N PRO A 190 3.75 -3.82 -1.97
CA PRO A 190 2.95 -3.19 -0.92
C PRO A 190 2.23 -4.20 -0.02
N LEU A 191 1.74 -5.31 -0.59
CA LEU A 191 1.11 -6.40 0.19
C LEU A 191 2.12 -7.05 1.12
N ILE A 192 3.29 -7.42 0.59
CA ILE A 192 4.39 -8.01 1.35
C ILE A 192 4.89 -7.01 2.41
N ALA A 193 5.00 -5.73 2.06
CA ALA A 193 5.42 -4.68 2.98
C ALA A 193 4.49 -4.57 4.20
N PHE A 194 3.17 -4.61 4.00
CA PHE A 194 2.23 -4.63 5.12
C PHE A 194 2.39 -5.89 5.96
N MET A 195 2.43 -7.07 5.35
CA MET A 195 2.60 -8.33 6.09
C MET A 195 3.86 -8.32 6.96
N VAL A 196 4.99 -7.92 6.39
CA VAL A 196 6.25 -7.95 7.15
C VAL A 196 6.33 -6.79 8.14
N SER A 197 5.85 -5.59 7.80
CA SER A 197 5.87 -4.46 8.74
C SER A 197 5.05 -4.73 10.00
N GLU A 198 3.92 -5.40 9.86
CA GLU A 198 3.06 -5.78 10.98
C GLU A 198 3.68 -6.92 11.82
N GLU A 199 4.34 -7.89 11.19
CA GLU A 199 5.02 -8.98 11.88
C GLU A 199 6.23 -8.52 12.69
N VAL A 200 7.09 -7.68 12.09
CA VAL A 200 8.34 -7.24 12.72
C VAL A 200 8.26 -5.88 13.39
N CYS A 201 7.11 -5.18 13.26
CA CYS A 201 6.93 -3.81 13.72
C CYS A 201 8.01 -2.86 13.15
N LEU A 202 8.32 -2.99 11.87
CA LEU A 202 9.28 -2.17 11.14
C LEU A 202 8.62 -1.61 9.88
N LEU A 203 9.23 -0.58 9.36
CA LEU A 203 8.73 0.21 8.25
C LEU A 203 9.21 -0.30 6.91
N TYR A 204 8.36 -0.20 5.90
CA TYR A 204 8.68 -0.53 4.52
C TYR A 204 8.50 0.65 3.58
N THR A 205 9.42 0.79 2.66
CA THR A 205 9.28 1.65 1.49
C THR A 205 9.43 0.83 0.23
N SER A 206 8.62 1.11 -0.78
CA SER A 206 8.74 0.51 -2.10
C SER A 206 9.02 1.63 -3.11
N PRO A 207 10.18 1.66 -3.74
CA PRO A 207 10.43 2.60 -4.83
C PRO A 207 9.68 2.21 -6.09
N SER A 208 9.34 3.21 -6.89
CA SER A 208 8.63 3.03 -8.16
C SER A 208 9.48 2.29 -9.19
N PRO A 209 8.89 1.43 -10.04
CA PRO A 209 9.56 0.93 -11.21
C PRO A 209 9.91 2.08 -12.16
N ARG A 210 10.94 1.90 -12.94
CA ARG A 210 11.22 2.76 -14.09
C ARG A 210 10.16 2.49 -15.15
N ASP A 211 9.63 3.56 -15.72
CA ASP A 211 8.77 3.48 -16.90
C ASP A 211 9.52 2.95 -18.12
#